data_e9ce8f7bc9fbfba2fc916a7a82fd0e7e
#
_entry.id   e9ce8f7bc9fbfba2fc916a7a82fd0e7e
#
_cell.length_a   1.000
_cell.length_b   1.000
_cell.length_c   1.000
_cell.angle_alpha   90.00
_cell.angle_beta   90.00
_cell.angle_gamma   90.00
#
_symmetry.space_group_name_H-M   'P 1'
#
loop_
_entity.id
_entity.type
_entity.pdbx_description
1 polymer ?
#
loop_
_entity_poly.entity_id
_entity_poly.type
_entity_poly.pdbx_seq_one_letter_code
_entity_poly.pdbx_strand_id
1 'polypeptide(L)'
;VEISHGDVAGIKSASLYVDGDHAYGWLRTETGIHRLVRKSPFDSGNRRHTSFASVFISPEIDDSIEININKADLRVDTYRASGAGGQHVNKTDSAVRLTHVPTGLVAQSQSDRSQHKNKENALKQLKSKLYELELQKQNEEQQILEDSKSDIGWGSQIRSYVLDQSRIKDLRTNYETGNTTAVLNGDLDDFMKSSLKAGI
;
A
#
# COMPACT_ATOMS: atom_id res chain seq x y z
N VAL A 1 10.50 2.85 -14.79
CA VAL A 1 10.66 4.26 -14.35
C VAL A 1 9.72 5.14 -15.14
N GLU A 2 8.85 5.87 -14.45
CA GLU A 2 7.96 6.87 -15.04
C GLU A 2 8.43 8.25 -14.58
N ILE A 3 8.59 9.19 -15.53
CA ILE A 3 9.09 10.54 -15.24
C ILE A 3 8.14 11.58 -15.83
N SER A 4 7.71 12.52 -15.00
CA SER A 4 7.01 13.73 -15.42
C SER A 4 7.96 14.92 -15.34
N HIS A 5 8.16 15.60 -16.45
CA HIS A 5 9.06 16.75 -16.53
C HIS A 5 8.38 18.04 -16.01
N GLY A 6 9.19 18.93 -15.46
CA GLY A 6 8.74 20.27 -15.07
C GLY A 6 8.51 21.17 -16.29
N ASP A 7 7.66 22.17 -16.13
CA ASP A 7 7.23 23.06 -17.24
C ASP A 7 8.40 23.89 -17.83
N VAL A 8 9.40 24.23 -17.03
CA VAL A 8 10.56 25.02 -17.46
C VAL A 8 11.83 24.19 -17.51
N ALA A 9 12.09 23.43 -16.44
CA ALA A 9 13.27 22.58 -16.33
C ALA A 9 13.14 21.57 -15.18
N GLY A 10 13.91 20.48 -15.26
CA GLY A 10 13.98 19.45 -14.23
C GLY A 10 12.83 18.46 -14.26
N ILE A 11 12.66 17.74 -13.14
CA ILE A 11 11.66 16.69 -12.97
C ILE A 11 10.62 17.17 -11.97
N LYS A 12 9.33 17.08 -12.33
CA LYS A 12 8.20 17.37 -11.44
C LYS A 12 7.92 16.19 -10.51
N SER A 13 7.88 14.99 -11.08
CA SER A 13 7.71 13.76 -10.32
C SER A 13 8.37 12.58 -11.05
N ALA A 14 8.78 11.57 -10.30
CA ALA A 14 9.26 10.32 -10.84
C ALA A 14 8.75 9.17 -9.98
N SER A 15 8.29 8.09 -10.64
CA SER A 15 7.94 6.83 -10.00
C SER A 15 8.90 5.75 -10.45
N LEU A 16 9.47 5.02 -9.49
CA LEU A 16 10.43 3.96 -9.74
C LEU A 16 9.91 2.67 -9.10
N TYR A 17 9.89 1.61 -9.88
CA TYR A 17 9.74 0.26 -9.36
C TYR A 17 11.14 -0.31 -9.09
N VAL A 18 11.34 -0.83 -7.89
CA VAL A 18 12.61 -1.42 -7.45
C VAL A 18 12.34 -2.83 -6.96
N ASP A 19 12.97 -3.80 -7.62
CA ASP A 19 12.93 -5.21 -7.25
C ASP A 19 14.28 -5.63 -6.69
N GLY A 20 14.28 -6.34 -5.56
CA GLY A 20 15.48 -6.84 -4.91
C GLY A 20 15.24 -7.29 -3.49
N ASP A 21 16.16 -8.11 -2.97
CA ASP A 21 16.10 -8.63 -1.61
C ASP A 21 16.11 -7.51 -0.58
N HIS A 22 15.05 -7.46 0.23
CA HIS A 22 14.88 -6.45 1.28
C HIS A 22 14.84 -4.99 0.80
N ALA A 23 14.54 -4.73 -0.49
CA ALA A 23 14.53 -3.40 -1.09
C ALA A 23 13.67 -2.41 -0.29
N TYR A 24 12.45 -2.78 0.09
CA TYR A 24 11.58 -1.95 0.91
C TYR A 24 12.21 -1.62 2.28
N GLY A 25 12.81 -2.62 2.96
CA GLY A 25 13.44 -2.43 4.27
C GLY A 25 14.56 -1.41 4.27
N TRP A 26 15.36 -1.37 3.20
CA TRP A 26 16.42 -0.38 3.00
C TRP A 26 15.87 0.98 2.61
N LEU A 27 15.05 1.03 1.57
CA LEU A 27 14.60 2.28 0.97
C LEU A 27 13.61 3.05 1.84
N ARG A 28 12.80 2.39 2.69
CA ARG A 28 11.86 3.06 3.60
C ARG A 28 12.50 4.15 4.45
N THR A 29 13.79 4.01 4.75
CA THR A 29 14.55 5.00 5.52
C THR A 29 14.74 6.33 4.79
N GLU A 30 14.52 6.37 3.47
CA GLU A 30 14.61 7.57 2.64
C GLU A 30 13.26 8.31 2.51
N THR A 31 12.18 7.77 3.11
CA THR A 31 10.87 8.43 3.11
C THR A 31 10.91 9.72 3.91
N GLY A 32 10.55 10.84 3.26
CA GLY A 32 10.53 12.16 3.87
C GLY A 32 10.92 13.29 2.92
N ILE A 33 11.24 14.44 3.47
CA ILE A 33 11.62 15.63 2.70
C ILE A 33 13.14 15.77 2.62
N HIS A 34 13.62 15.87 1.40
CA HIS A 34 15.02 16.16 1.06
C HIS A 34 15.14 17.62 0.61
N ARG A 35 16.04 18.36 1.24
CA ARG A 35 16.29 19.77 0.95
C ARG A 35 17.59 19.91 0.18
N LEU A 36 17.53 20.50 -1.01
CA LEU A 36 18.71 20.82 -1.83
C LEU A 36 18.97 22.31 -1.84
N VAL A 37 20.15 22.71 -1.40
CA VAL A 37 20.65 24.10 -1.44
C VAL A 37 21.85 24.17 -2.37
N ARG A 38 21.74 24.97 -3.43
CA ARG A 38 22.78 25.14 -4.46
C ARG A 38 22.68 26.51 -5.12
N LYS A 39 23.74 26.92 -5.79
CA LYS A 39 23.65 27.99 -6.78
C LYS A 39 22.85 27.47 -7.98
N SER A 40 21.82 28.19 -8.39
CA SER A 40 20.93 27.75 -9.46
C SER A 40 21.58 27.99 -10.82
N PRO A 41 21.69 26.98 -11.69
CA PRO A 41 22.16 27.16 -13.06
C PRO A 41 21.17 27.93 -13.94
N PHE A 42 19.92 28.11 -13.49
CA PHE A 42 18.85 28.80 -14.20
C PHE A 42 18.70 30.27 -13.77
N ASP A 43 19.43 30.71 -12.75
CA ASP A 43 19.42 32.10 -12.28
C ASP A 43 20.63 32.86 -12.84
N SER A 44 20.35 33.87 -13.67
CA SER A 44 21.38 34.74 -14.25
C SER A 44 22.25 35.44 -13.20
N GLY A 45 21.72 35.64 -12.00
CA GLY A 45 22.41 36.21 -10.86
C GLY A 45 23.27 35.22 -10.06
N ASN A 46 23.29 33.95 -10.44
CA ASN A 46 24.03 32.87 -9.75
C ASN A 46 23.78 32.82 -8.24
N ARG A 47 22.56 33.15 -7.84
CA ARG A 47 22.13 33.21 -6.44
C ARG A 47 21.91 31.80 -5.88
N ARG A 48 21.98 31.72 -4.56
CA ARG A 48 21.71 30.50 -3.81
C ARG A 48 20.21 30.24 -3.76
N HIS A 49 19.79 29.07 -4.23
CA HIS A 49 18.40 28.63 -4.22
C HIS A 49 18.22 27.33 -3.43
N THR A 50 17.03 27.19 -2.86
CA THR A 50 16.62 25.98 -2.15
C THR A 50 15.50 25.29 -2.93
N SER A 51 15.64 23.99 -3.11
CA SER A 51 14.59 23.11 -3.66
C SER A 51 14.29 22.00 -2.68
N PHE A 52 13.08 21.51 -2.72
CA PHE A 52 12.63 20.38 -1.90
C PHE A 52 12.14 19.25 -2.81
N ALA A 53 12.43 18.03 -2.39
CA ALA A 53 11.87 16.81 -2.99
C ALA A 53 11.29 15.97 -1.86
N SER A 54 10.04 15.55 -2.03
CA SER A 54 9.40 14.56 -1.16
C SER A 54 9.64 13.18 -1.74
N VAL A 55 10.14 12.26 -0.93
CA VAL A 55 10.31 10.84 -1.28
C VAL A 55 9.30 10.04 -0.48
N PHE A 56 8.59 9.17 -1.14
CA PHE A 56 7.66 8.22 -0.54
C PHE A 56 7.97 6.82 -1.06
N ILE A 57 8.12 5.87 -0.15
CA ILE A 57 8.40 4.47 -0.46
C ILE A 57 7.25 3.62 0.08
N SER A 58 6.63 2.83 -0.79
CA SER A 58 5.61 1.86 -0.42
C SER A 58 6.01 0.47 -0.89
N PRO A 59 5.67 -0.59 -0.16
CA PRO A 59 5.79 -1.95 -0.69
C PRO A 59 4.81 -2.12 -1.85
N GLU A 60 5.17 -2.95 -2.83
CA GLU A 60 4.20 -3.43 -3.80
C GLU A 60 3.27 -4.44 -3.11
N ILE A 61 1.98 -4.17 -3.20
CA ILE A 61 0.95 -5.10 -2.71
C ILE A 61 0.50 -5.90 -3.92
N ASP A 62 0.57 -7.23 -3.82
CA ASP A 62 0.03 -8.12 -4.84
C ASP A 62 -1.50 -8.00 -4.84
N ASP A 63 -2.08 -7.49 -5.93
CA ASP A 63 -3.52 -7.27 -6.08
C ASP A 63 -4.31 -8.58 -6.26
N SER A 64 -3.65 -9.74 -6.27
CA SER A 64 -4.29 -11.03 -6.40
C SER A 64 -4.92 -11.49 -5.07
N ILE A 65 -6.20 -11.16 -4.87
CA ILE A 65 -6.98 -11.68 -3.74
C ILE A 65 -7.44 -13.09 -4.07
N GLU A 66 -6.71 -14.11 -3.63
CA GLU A 66 -7.15 -15.49 -3.67
C GLU A 66 -8.00 -15.85 -2.44
N ILE A 67 -9.31 -16.08 -2.67
CA ILE A 67 -10.20 -16.53 -1.60
C ILE A 67 -10.20 -18.06 -1.52
N ASN A 68 -9.42 -18.59 -0.58
CA ASN A 68 -9.42 -20.01 -0.23
C ASN A 68 -10.30 -20.25 1.01
N ILE A 69 -11.47 -20.89 0.80
CA ILE A 69 -12.38 -21.22 1.91
C ILE A 69 -12.09 -22.65 2.38
N ASN A 70 -11.64 -22.77 3.62
CA ASN A 70 -11.52 -24.08 4.25
C ASN A 70 -12.91 -24.61 4.63
N LYS A 71 -13.21 -25.84 4.26
CA LYS A 71 -14.51 -26.48 4.59
C LYS A 71 -14.74 -26.61 6.09
N ALA A 72 -13.68 -26.69 6.89
CA ALA A 72 -13.78 -26.76 8.35
C ALA A 72 -14.29 -25.44 8.98
N ASP A 73 -14.08 -24.33 8.28
CA ASP A 73 -14.50 -22.99 8.75
C ASP A 73 -15.93 -22.63 8.31
N LEU A 74 -16.60 -23.55 7.61
CA LEU A 74 -17.96 -23.39 7.12
C LEU A 74 -18.96 -24.14 8.01
N ARG A 75 -19.86 -23.41 8.62
CA ARG A 75 -21.08 -23.96 9.21
C ARG A 75 -22.17 -23.97 8.16
N VAL A 76 -22.79 -25.12 7.95
CA VAL A 76 -23.85 -25.34 6.97
C VAL A 76 -25.14 -25.61 7.71
N ASP A 77 -26.13 -24.73 7.57
CA ASP A 77 -27.46 -24.89 8.13
C ASP A 77 -28.46 -25.07 6.96
N THR A 78 -29.30 -26.09 7.04
CA THR A 78 -30.39 -26.32 6.08
C THR A 78 -31.73 -26.00 6.74
N TYR A 79 -32.62 -25.38 5.99
CA TYR A 79 -33.95 -25.02 6.51
C TYR A 79 -35.00 -25.04 5.40
N ARG A 80 -36.26 -24.95 5.80
CA ARG A 80 -37.37 -24.88 4.85
C ARG A 80 -37.45 -23.52 4.21
N ALA A 81 -37.50 -23.51 2.87
CA ALA A 81 -37.69 -22.27 2.15
C ALA A 81 -39.06 -21.67 2.49
N SER A 82 -39.08 -20.36 2.76
CA SER A 82 -40.33 -19.61 2.96
C SER A 82 -40.60 -18.79 1.69
N GLY A 83 -41.76 -18.97 1.06
CA GLY A 83 -42.14 -18.21 -0.13
C GLY A 83 -43.41 -18.75 -0.81
N ALA A 84 -43.93 -18.00 -1.79
CA ALA A 84 -45.07 -18.40 -2.61
C ALA A 84 -44.64 -19.53 -3.58
N GLY A 85 -44.55 -20.75 -3.05
CA GLY A 85 -44.25 -21.98 -3.81
C GLY A 85 -45.22 -23.09 -3.41
N GLY A 86 -45.57 -23.95 -4.35
CA GLY A 86 -46.53 -25.05 -4.14
C GLY A 86 -46.11 -26.04 -3.03
N GLN A 87 -46.89 -27.08 -2.80
CA GLN A 87 -46.76 -28.07 -1.69
C GLN A 87 -45.33 -28.63 -1.51
N HIS A 88 -44.49 -28.61 -2.52
CA HIS A 88 -43.12 -29.16 -2.48
C HIS A 88 -42.13 -28.23 -1.72
N VAL A 89 -42.30 -26.90 -1.82
CA VAL A 89 -41.42 -25.90 -1.17
C VAL A 89 -41.59 -25.92 0.36
N ASN A 90 -42.78 -26.27 0.81
CA ASN A 90 -43.14 -26.28 2.24
C ASN A 90 -42.84 -27.62 2.94
N LYS A 91 -42.39 -28.66 2.21
CA LYS A 91 -42.15 -29.98 2.79
C LYS A 91 -40.68 -30.41 2.84
N THR A 92 -39.81 -29.75 2.09
CA THR A 92 -38.39 -30.15 1.98
C THR A 92 -37.46 -29.00 2.47
N ASP A 93 -36.42 -29.36 3.24
CA ASP A 93 -35.40 -28.44 3.71
C ASP A 93 -34.39 -28.17 2.57
N SER A 94 -34.85 -27.46 1.53
CA SER A 94 -34.04 -27.17 0.32
C SER A 94 -33.20 -25.89 0.45
N ALA A 95 -33.54 -24.99 1.34
CA ALA A 95 -32.79 -23.76 1.58
C ALA A 95 -31.50 -24.03 2.38
N VAL A 96 -30.42 -23.36 1.99
CA VAL A 96 -29.11 -23.51 2.59
C VAL A 96 -28.58 -22.14 3.06
N ARG A 97 -28.08 -22.12 4.29
CA ARG A 97 -27.32 -21.01 4.87
C ARG A 97 -25.91 -21.48 5.15
N LEU A 98 -24.94 -20.73 4.66
CA LEU A 98 -23.53 -20.94 4.96
C LEU A 98 -23.04 -19.79 5.83
N THR A 99 -22.40 -20.12 6.93
CA THR A 99 -21.75 -19.14 7.83
C THR A 99 -20.25 -19.42 7.84
N HIS A 100 -19.47 -18.43 7.50
CA HIS A 100 -18.02 -18.50 7.65
C HIS A 100 -17.67 -18.11 9.08
N VAL A 101 -17.27 -19.09 9.89
CA VAL A 101 -17.11 -18.93 11.34
C VAL A 101 -16.07 -17.85 11.70
N PRO A 102 -14.89 -17.77 11.05
CA PRO A 102 -13.87 -16.78 11.42
C PRO A 102 -14.30 -15.33 11.18
N THR A 103 -15.06 -15.04 10.10
CA THR A 103 -15.48 -13.67 9.75
C THR A 103 -16.91 -13.36 10.16
N GLY A 104 -17.70 -14.36 10.52
CA GLY A 104 -19.13 -14.21 10.82
C GLY A 104 -20.00 -13.92 9.59
N LEU A 105 -19.45 -13.91 8.39
CA LEU A 105 -20.19 -13.66 7.15
C LEU A 105 -21.17 -14.79 6.85
N VAL A 106 -22.37 -14.41 6.44
CA VAL A 106 -23.46 -15.34 6.14
C VAL A 106 -23.91 -15.16 4.69
N ALA A 107 -24.07 -16.28 3.99
CA ALA A 107 -24.73 -16.33 2.70
C ALA A 107 -25.85 -17.39 2.71
N GLN A 108 -26.94 -17.12 2.02
CA GLN A 108 -28.08 -18.05 1.98
C GLN A 108 -28.67 -18.12 0.57
N SER A 109 -29.10 -19.31 0.18
CA SER A 109 -29.80 -19.51 -1.09
C SER A 109 -30.98 -20.45 -0.91
N GLN A 110 -32.10 -20.06 -1.53
CA GLN A 110 -33.34 -20.84 -1.57
C GLN A 110 -34.00 -20.82 -2.97
N SER A 111 -33.24 -20.44 -3.99
CA SER A 111 -33.75 -20.18 -5.34
C SER A 111 -34.08 -21.46 -6.14
N ASP A 112 -33.49 -22.59 -5.77
CA ASP A 112 -33.66 -23.86 -6.47
C ASP A 112 -34.35 -24.90 -5.57
N ARG A 113 -35.00 -25.91 -6.18
CA ARG A 113 -35.55 -27.05 -5.46
C ARG A 113 -34.47 -28.02 -4.96
N SER A 114 -33.29 -27.98 -5.54
CA SER A 114 -32.14 -28.79 -5.17
C SER A 114 -31.31 -28.12 -4.07
N GLN A 115 -31.23 -28.77 -2.91
CA GLN A 115 -30.35 -28.35 -1.81
C GLN A 115 -28.90 -28.24 -2.25
N HIS A 116 -28.44 -29.12 -3.13
CA HIS A 116 -27.06 -29.10 -3.63
C HIS A 116 -26.77 -27.83 -4.45
N LYS A 117 -27.67 -27.44 -5.36
CA LYS A 117 -27.54 -26.19 -6.12
C LYS A 117 -27.63 -24.95 -5.24
N ASN A 118 -28.52 -24.97 -4.24
CA ASN A 118 -28.58 -23.86 -3.26
C ASN A 118 -27.28 -23.74 -2.45
N LYS A 119 -26.64 -24.87 -2.10
CA LYS A 119 -25.34 -24.85 -1.43
C LYS A 119 -24.25 -24.26 -2.32
N GLU A 120 -24.21 -24.63 -3.59
CA GLU A 120 -23.24 -24.04 -4.55
C GLU A 120 -23.47 -22.53 -4.74
N ASN A 121 -24.72 -22.11 -4.87
CA ASN A 121 -25.07 -20.69 -5.00
C ASN A 121 -24.72 -19.89 -3.73
N ALA A 122 -25.00 -20.44 -2.56
CA ALA A 122 -24.62 -19.83 -1.29
C ALA A 122 -23.09 -19.73 -1.14
N LEU A 123 -22.35 -20.76 -1.61
CA LEU A 123 -20.87 -20.73 -1.61
C LEU A 123 -20.31 -19.64 -2.53
N LYS A 124 -20.89 -19.46 -3.73
CA LYS A 124 -20.50 -18.37 -4.63
C LYS A 124 -20.76 -17.00 -4.01
N GLN A 125 -21.93 -16.82 -3.40
CA GLN A 125 -22.24 -15.57 -2.69
C GLN A 125 -21.32 -15.31 -1.51
N LEU A 126 -20.95 -16.36 -0.76
CA LEU A 126 -20.01 -16.25 0.35
C LEU A 126 -18.62 -15.84 -0.12
N LYS A 127 -18.15 -16.45 -1.23
CA LYS A 127 -16.87 -16.05 -1.87
C LYS A 127 -16.86 -14.58 -2.27
N SER A 128 -17.93 -14.09 -2.90
CA SER A 128 -18.05 -12.67 -3.27
C SER A 128 -17.99 -11.76 -2.05
N LYS A 129 -18.69 -12.09 -0.97
CA LYS A 129 -18.65 -11.30 0.27
C LYS A 129 -17.28 -11.31 0.96
N LEU A 130 -16.59 -12.44 0.94
CA LEU A 130 -15.22 -12.53 1.46
C LEU A 130 -14.24 -11.72 0.61
N TYR A 131 -14.40 -11.74 -0.71
CA TYR A 131 -13.62 -10.91 -1.62
C TYR A 131 -13.82 -9.41 -1.35
N GLU A 132 -15.08 -8.97 -1.21
CA GLU A 132 -15.40 -7.58 -0.86
C GLU A 132 -14.79 -7.16 0.49
N LEU A 133 -14.84 -8.04 1.50
CA LEU A 133 -14.25 -7.76 2.80
C LEU A 133 -12.72 -7.60 2.71
N GLU A 134 -12.05 -8.46 1.93
CA GLU A 134 -10.61 -8.40 1.76
C GLU A 134 -10.19 -7.18 0.94
N LEU A 135 -10.93 -6.85 -0.11
CA LEU A 135 -10.73 -5.62 -0.87
C LEU A 135 -10.91 -4.37 -0.01
N GLN A 136 -11.90 -4.37 0.90
CA GLN A 136 -12.09 -3.27 1.83
C GLN A 136 -10.92 -3.11 2.78
N LYS A 137 -10.38 -4.20 3.33
CA LYS A 137 -9.17 -4.15 4.17
C LYS A 137 -7.96 -3.61 3.43
N GLN A 138 -7.72 -4.07 2.20
CA GLN A 138 -6.64 -3.54 1.37
C GLN A 138 -6.79 -2.04 1.11
N ASN A 139 -8.01 -1.58 0.82
CA ASN A 139 -8.29 -0.17 0.63
C ASN A 139 -8.07 0.65 1.91
N GLU A 140 -8.45 0.13 3.08
CA GLU A 140 -8.19 0.78 4.38
C GLU A 140 -6.68 0.87 4.66
N GLU A 141 -5.92 -0.18 4.40
CA GLU A 141 -4.46 -0.18 4.53
C GLU A 141 -3.81 0.82 3.56
N GLN A 142 -4.26 0.86 2.30
CA GLN A 142 -3.80 1.85 1.33
C GLN A 142 -4.14 3.27 1.77
N GLN A 143 -5.32 3.50 2.33
CA GLN A 143 -5.73 4.82 2.81
C GLN A 143 -4.89 5.29 4.00
N ILE A 144 -4.56 4.41 4.93
CA ILE A 144 -3.63 4.71 6.03
C ILE A 144 -2.25 5.09 5.47
N LEU A 145 -1.76 4.38 4.44
CA LEU A 145 -0.51 4.72 3.76
C LEU A 145 -0.60 6.07 3.03
N GLU A 146 -1.73 6.40 2.41
CA GLU A 146 -1.94 7.69 1.76
C GLU A 146 -2.07 8.84 2.74
N ASP A 147 -2.76 8.65 3.85
CA ASP A 147 -2.87 9.64 4.91
C ASP A 147 -1.49 9.93 5.55
N SER A 148 -0.64 8.92 5.66
CA SER A 148 0.74 9.11 6.10
C SER A 148 1.59 9.97 5.14
N LYS A 149 1.22 10.02 3.83
CA LYS A 149 1.88 10.93 2.86
C LYS A 149 1.57 12.40 3.14
N SER A 150 0.36 12.72 3.61
CA SER A 150 -0.05 14.10 3.89
C SER A 150 0.68 14.70 5.09
N ASP A 151 1.13 13.87 6.03
CA ASP A 151 1.92 14.27 7.18
C ASP A 151 3.40 14.57 6.86
N ILE A 152 3.87 14.28 5.64
CA ILE A 152 5.20 14.69 5.15
C ILE A 152 5.17 16.17 4.78
N GLY A 153 4.83 17.01 5.75
CA GLY A 153 4.86 18.47 5.64
C GLY A 153 6.29 19.03 5.78
N TRP A 154 6.42 20.35 5.64
CA TRP A 154 7.68 21.08 5.69
C TRP A 154 8.52 20.84 6.96
N GLY A 155 7.92 20.32 8.03
CA GLY A 155 8.58 19.94 9.28
C GLY A 155 9.32 18.59 9.24
N SER A 156 9.04 17.73 8.27
CA SER A 156 9.60 16.38 8.18
C SER A 156 10.85 16.27 7.32
N GLN A 157 11.71 17.31 7.34
CA GLN A 157 12.97 17.30 6.61
C GLN A 157 13.92 16.26 7.20
N ILE A 158 14.26 15.24 6.41
CA ILE A 158 15.16 14.15 6.83
C ILE A 158 16.61 14.41 6.45
N ARG A 159 16.87 15.01 5.26
CA ARG A 159 18.22 15.21 4.77
C ARG A 159 18.41 16.57 4.10
N SER A 160 19.56 17.20 4.36
CA SER A 160 19.95 18.47 3.78
C SER A 160 21.20 18.31 2.93
N TYR A 161 21.10 18.70 1.67
CA TYR A 161 22.17 18.72 0.68
C TYR A 161 22.60 20.17 0.45
N VAL A 162 23.78 20.54 0.90
CA VAL A 162 24.32 21.91 0.78
C VAL A 162 25.55 21.86 -0.10
N LEU A 163 25.34 21.96 -1.42
CA LEU A 163 26.39 21.68 -2.41
C LEU A 163 27.52 22.72 -2.40
N ASP A 164 27.21 23.97 -2.15
CA ASP A 164 28.20 25.06 -2.06
C ASP A 164 29.14 24.94 -0.84
N GLN A 165 28.76 24.17 0.16
CA GLN A 165 29.58 23.85 1.33
C GLN A 165 30.12 22.41 1.27
N SER A 166 29.90 21.68 0.19
CA SER A 166 30.25 20.27 0.06
C SER A 166 29.80 19.46 1.28
N ARG A 167 28.54 19.58 1.66
CA ARG A 167 28.00 18.97 2.88
C ARG A 167 26.63 18.35 2.63
N ILE A 168 26.49 17.08 3.00
CA ILE A 168 25.19 16.39 3.06
C ILE A 168 25.04 15.83 4.48
N LYS A 169 23.92 16.15 5.12
CA LYS A 169 23.65 15.75 6.50
C LYS A 169 22.24 15.16 6.63
N ASP A 170 22.13 14.01 7.26
CA ASP A 170 20.87 13.47 7.75
C ASP A 170 20.55 14.09 9.12
N LEU A 171 19.38 14.69 9.24
CA LEU A 171 18.98 15.42 10.45
C LEU A 171 18.50 14.51 11.57
N ARG A 172 18.12 13.28 11.25
CA ARG A 172 17.63 12.29 12.21
C ARG A 172 18.77 11.58 12.93
N THR A 173 19.79 11.19 12.16
CA THR A 173 20.95 10.43 12.68
C THR A 173 22.16 11.32 12.96
N ASN A 174 22.16 12.55 12.47
CA ASN A 174 23.29 13.46 12.43
C ASN A 174 24.50 12.95 11.61
N TYR A 175 24.34 11.87 10.84
CA TYR A 175 25.37 11.42 9.91
C TYR A 175 25.63 12.47 8.83
N GLU A 176 26.88 12.77 8.55
CA GLU A 176 27.30 13.82 7.62
C GLU A 176 28.46 13.37 6.75
N THR A 177 28.44 13.77 5.48
CA THR A 177 29.54 13.51 4.54
C THR A 177 29.85 14.74 3.67
N GLY A 178 31.11 14.90 3.33
CA GLY A 178 31.57 15.94 2.39
C GLY A 178 31.60 15.47 0.93
N ASN A 179 31.44 14.17 0.66
CA ASN A 179 31.46 13.62 -0.69
C ASN A 179 30.08 13.76 -1.36
N THR A 180 29.72 14.99 -1.70
CA THR A 180 28.42 15.30 -2.31
C THR A 180 28.22 14.64 -3.66
N THR A 181 29.29 14.48 -4.45
CA THR A 181 29.20 13.86 -5.78
C THR A 181 28.87 12.38 -5.69
N ALA A 182 29.49 11.63 -4.79
CA ALA A 182 29.17 10.21 -4.61
C ALA A 182 27.71 10.03 -4.19
N VAL A 183 27.24 10.81 -3.23
CA VAL A 183 25.84 10.72 -2.74
C VAL A 183 24.83 11.05 -3.85
N LEU A 184 25.09 12.09 -4.65
CA LEU A 184 24.22 12.44 -5.78
C LEU A 184 24.26 11.37 -6.90
N ASN A 185 25.30 10.57 -6.97
CA ASN A 185 25.42 9.43 -7.88
C ASN A 185 24.88 8.11 -7.28
N GLY A 186 24.26 8.15 -6.09
CA GLY A 186 23.58 7.01 -5.51
C GLY A 186 24.30 6.31 -4.35
N ASP A 187 25.42 6.82 -3.86
CA ASP A 187 26.11 6.28 -2.69
C ASP A 187 25.37 6.73 -1.39
N LEU A 188 24.31 6.01 -1.07
CA LEU A 188 23.42 6.28 0.08
C LEU A 188 23.58 5.25 1.22
N ASP A 189 24.42 4.26 1.03
CA ASP A 189 24.55 3.10 1.94
C ASP A 189 24.79 3.51 3.38
N ASP A 190 25.69 4.43 3.64
CA ASP A 190 26.04 4.84 5.00
C ASP A 190 24.91 5.63 5.67
N PHE A 191 24.13 6.40 4.91
CA PHE A 191 22.92 7.07 5.41
C PHE A 191 21.85 6.06 5.81
N MET A 192 21.54 5.10 4.93
CA MET A 192 20.57 4.05 5.21
C MET A 192 21.00 3.18 6.38
N LYS A 193 22.27 2.75 6.43
CA LYS A 193 22.82 1.99 7.57
C LYS A 193 22.73 2.76 8.89
N SER A 194 23.01 4.06 8.87
CA SER A 194 22.90 4.92 10.05
C SER A 194 21.46 5.04 10.54
N SER A 195 20.50 5.20 9.61
CA SER A 195 19.07 5.27 9.91
C SER A 195 18.55 3.95 10.50
N LEU A 196 18.90 2.82 9.88
CA LEU A 196 18.51 1.49 10.39
C LEU A 196 19.09 1.19 11.78
N LYS A 197 20.35 1.60 12.06
CA LYS A 197 20.95 1.47 13.39
C LYS A 197 20.26 2.35 14.44
N ALA A 198 19.72 3.48 14.03
CA ALA A 198 18.95 4.38 14.90
C ALA A 198 17.49 3.88 15.11
N GLY A 199 17.07 2.81 14.45
CA GLY A 199 15.71 2.26 14.55
C GLY A 199 14.64 3.04 13.79
N ILE A 200 15.06 3.80 12.75
CA ILE A 200 14.20 4.62 11.90
C ILE A 200 13.80 3.84 10.65
#